data_d17e744bc5a55a53128781247e0abe86
#
_entry.id   d17e744bc5a55a53128781247e0abe86
#
_cell.length_a   1.000
_cell.length_b   1.000
_cell.length_c   1.000
_cell.angle_alpha   90.00
_cell.angle_beta   90.00
_cell.angle_gamma   90.00
#
_symmetry.space_group_name_H-M   'P 1'
#
loop_
_entity.id
_entity.type
_entity.pdbx_description
1 polymer ?
#
loop_
_entity_poly.entity_id
_entity_poly.type
_entity_poly.pdbx_seq_one_letter_code
_entity_poly.pdbx_strand_id
1 'polypeptide(L)'
;MKIYTKTGDSGETSLFDNSRVSKADARVDAYGDVDELNACLGAVRAAGIDADIADLLASIQKELFAVGARLADPSSRIAGRVTKAAVTDADIHRLEGAIDRLEAELPPLRKFILPGGSGAGAQLHLARTVCRRAERRVVGLGPGAVESLVIVYLNRLSDLLFVMARAVNQRAGVPEIEW
;
A
#
# COMPACT_ATOMS: atom_id res chain seq x y z
N MET A 1 -8.57 -28.76 -1.96
CA MET A 1 -7.64 -28.29 -0.93
C MET A 1 -8.45 -27.49 0.09
N LYS A 2 -8.28 -27.74 1.41
CA LYS A 2 -8.95 -26.93 2.44
C LYS A 2 -8.13 -25.66 2.68
N ILE A 3 -8.81 -24.52 2.84
CA ILE A 3 -8.14 -23.23 3.10
C ILE A 3 -7.60 -23.12 4.53
N TYR A 4 -8.25 -23.79 5.48
CA TYR A 4 -7.83 -23.78 6.90
C TYR A 4 -6.90 -24.94 7.20
N THR A 5 -5.83 -24.67 7.94
CA THR A 5 -4.84 -25.67 8.38
C THR A 5 -4.92 -25.97 9.88
N LYS A 6 -5.59 -25.09 10.65
CA LYS A 6 -5.70 -25.13 12.13
C LYS A 6 -4.36 -24.98 12.87
N THR A 7 -3.25 -24.77 12.16
CA THR A 7 -1.91 -24.64 12.76
C THR A 7 -1.69 -23.30 13.46
N GLY A 8 -2.58 -22.34 13.25
CA GLY A 8 -2.52 -21.01 13.83
C GLY A 8 -3.47 -20.77 15.01
N ASP A 9 -4.21 -21.79 15.47
CA ASP A 9 -5.25 -21.65 16.50
C ASP A 9 -4.67 -21.37 17.90
N SER A 10 -3.37 -21.66 18.09
CA SER A 10 -2.61 -21.34 19.33
C SER A 10 -2.10 -19.90 19.39
N GLY A 11 -2.43 -19.01 18.43
CA GLY A 11 -1.94 -17.64 18.39
C GLY A 11 -0.55 -17.48 17.75
N GLU A 12 -0.05 -18.52 17.10
CA GLU A 12 1.22 -18.49 16.35
C GLU A 12 1.00 -18.58 14.84
N THR A 13 1.97 -18.10 14.07
CA THR A 13 2.03 -18.24 12.60
C THR A 13 3.42 -18.64 12.16
N SER A 14 3.56 -19.05 10.89
CA SER A 14 4.87 -19.35 10.30
C SER A 14 5.27 -18.25 9.33
N LEU A 15 6.51 -17.79 9.40
CA LEU A 15 7.14 -16.98 8.38
C LEU A 15 7.60 -17.84 7.19
N PHE A 16 8.08 -17.21 6.13
CA PHE A 16 8.52 -17.92 4.91
C PHE A 16 9.77 -18.80 5.13
N ASP A 17 10.56 -18.52 6.15
CA ASP A 17 11.69 -19.37 6.56
C ASP A 17 11.28 -20.55 7.44
N ASN A 18 9.99 -20.76 7.63
CA ASN A 18 9.36 -21.74 8.53
C ASN A 18 9.59 -21.49 10.03
N SER A 19 10.16 -20.35 10.41
CA SER A 19 10.17 -19.96 11.82
C SER A 19 8.74 -19.74 12.34
N ARG A 20 8.48 -20.14 13.58
CA ARG A 20 7.21 -19.91 14.27
C ARG A 20 7.33 -18.65 15.10
N VAL A 21 6.38 -17.72 14.92
CA VAL A 21 6.30 -16.48 15.68
C VAL A 21 4.89 -16.24 16.19
N SER A 22 4.76 -15.42 17.22
CA SER A 22 3.46 -14.97 17.70
C SER A 22 2.73 -14.17 16.58
N LYS A 23 1.41 -14.31 16.50
CA LYS A 23 0.59 -13.45 15.66
C LYS A 23 0.65 -11.96 16.08
N ALA A 24 1.12 -11.67 17.30
CA ALA A 24 1.38 -10.32 17.81
C ALA A 24 2.83 -9.86 17.58
N ASP A 25 3.63 -10.57 16.79
CA ASP A 25 4.96 -10.15 16.40
C ASP A 25 4.90 -8.89 15.50
N ALA A 26 5.82 -7.93 15.71
CA ALA A 26 5.86 -6.68 14.97
C ALA A 26 5.96 -6.88 13.43
N ARG A 27 6.60 -7.96 12.99
CA ARG A 27 6.71 -8.32 11.58
C ARG A 27 5.37 -8.79 11.01
N VAL A 28 4.60 -9.54 11.81
CA VAL A 28 3.23 -9.96 11.47
C VAL A 28 2.32 -8.74 11.35
N ASP A 29 2.41 -7.79 12.28
CA ASP A 29 1.69 -6.52 12.21
C ASP A 29 2.05 -5.74 10.93
N ALA A 30 3.35 -5.65 10.60
CA ALA A 30 3.80 -4.89 9.46
C ALA A 30 3.27 -5.43 8.12
N TYR A 31 3.38 -6.74 7.86
CA TYR A 31 2.81 -7.29 6.63
C TYR A 31 1.27 -7.37 6.67
N GLY A 32 0.68 -7.46 7.85
CA GLY A 32 -0.77 -7.36 8.02
C GLY A 32 -1.32 -6.00 7.60
N ASP A 33 -0.67 -4.91 7.99
CA ASP A 33 -1.05 -3.55 7.57
C ASP A 33 -0.84 -3.34 6.05
N VAL A 34 0.16 -3.99 5.44
CA VAL A 34 0.35 -3.98 3.98
C VAL A 34 -0.78 -4.75 3.27
N ASP A 35 -1.22 -5.87 3.83
CA ASP A 35 -2.36 -6.63 3.29
C ASP A 35 -3.68 -5.85 3.44
N GLU A 36 -3.89 -5.18 4.57
CA GLU A 36 -5.05 -4.28 4.76
C GLU A 36 -5.06 -3.15 3.73
N LEU A 37 -3.89 -2.51 3.50
CA LEU A 37 -3.75 -1.51 2.44
C LEU A 37 -4.16 -2.10 1.08
N ASN A 38 -3.67 -3.27 0.76
CA ASN A 38 -3.98 -3.95 -0.51
C ASN A 38 -5.49 -4.21 -0.67
N ALA A 39 -6.16 -4.63 0.41
CA ALA A 39 -7.61 -4.79 0.43
C ALA A 39 -8.35 -3.45 0.26
N CYS A 40 -7.88 -2.37 0.89
CA CYS A 40 -8.42 -1.01 0.69
C CYS A 40 -8.34 -0.59 -0.78
N LEU A 41 -7.22 -0.84 -1.48
CA LEU A 41 -7.10 -0.54 -2.91
C LEU A 41 -8.08 -1.36 -3.76
N GLY A 42 -8.33 -2.61 -3.37
CA GLY A 42 -9.37 -3.43 -3.99
C GLY A 42 -10.77 -2.81 -3.85
N ALA A 43 -11.10 -2.27 -2.67
CA ALA A 43 -12.37 -1.59 -2.43
C ALA A 43 -12.49 -0.30 -3.26
N VAL A 44 -11.42 0.49 -3.38
CA VAL A 44 -11.39 1.67 -4.26
C VAL A 44 -11.71 1.28 -5.71
N ARG A 45 -11.05 0.24 -6.24
CA ARG A 45 -11.29 -0.23 -7.61
C ARG A 45 -12.73 -0.68 -7.85
N ALA A 46 -13.37 -1.28 -6.83
CA ALA A 46 -14.75 -1.71 -6.89
C ALA A 46 -15.76 -0.55 -6.82
N ALA A 47 -15.35 0.65 -6.40
CA ALA A 47 -16.22 1.82 -6.29
C ALA A 47 -16.53 2.52 -7.63
N GLY A 48 -15.97 2.03 -8.75
CA GLY A 48 -16.23 2.59 -10.09
C GLY A 48 -15.42 3.87 -10.35
N ILE A 49 -14.12 3.70 -10.53
CA ILE A 49 -13.17 4.78 -10.87
C ILE A 49 -12.72 4.68 -12.32
N ASP A 50 -12.09 5.73 -12.83
CA ASP A 50 -11.55 5.76 -14.19
C ASP A 50 -10.53 4.64 -14.44
N ALA A 51 -10.52 4.11 -15.65
CA ALA A 51 -9.71 2.93 -16.01
C ALA A 51 -8.22 3.14 -15.79
N ASP A 52 -7.69 4.34 -16.08
CA ASP A 52 -6.26 4.67 -15.87
C ASP A 52 -5.84 4.54 -14.40
N ILE A 53 -6.68 5.01 -13.47
CA ILE A 53 -6.45 4.88 -12.03
C ILE A 53 -6.67 3.43 -11.59
N ALA A 54 -7.70 2.74 -12.10
CA ALA A 54 -7.98 1.35 -11.78
C ALA A 54 -6.81 0.42 -12.17
N ASP A 55 -6.23 0.62 -13.36
CA ASP A 55 -5.10 -0.15 -13.87
C ASP A 55 -3.82 0.11 -13.04
N LEU A 56 -3.59 1.37 -12.68
CA LEU A 56 -2.46 1.74 -11.82
C LEU A 56 -2.59 1.11 -10.43
N LEU A 57 -3.78 1.15 -9.83
CA LEU A 57 -4.04 0.48 -8.54
C LEU A 57 -3.88 -1.04 -8.64
N ALA A 58 -4.29 -1.67 -9.76
CA ALA A 58 -4.07 -3.10 -9.98
C ALA A 58 -2.58 -3.48 -10.03
N SER A 59 -1.74 -2.63 -10.62
CA SER A 59 -0.29 -2.80 -10.61
C SER A 59 0.28 -2.67 -9.20
N ILE A 60 -0.13 -1.63 -8.47
CA ILE A 60 0.29 -1.39 -7.08
C ILE A 60 -0.10 -2.56 -6.17
N GLN A 61 -1.30 -3.12 -6.33
CA GLN A 61 -1.73 -4.30 -5.56
C GLN A 61 -0.80 -5.50 -5.74
N LYS A 62 -0.29 -5.74 -6.96
CA LYS A 62 0.69 -6.80 -7.22
C LYS A 62 2.03 -6.52 -6.52
N GLU A 63 2.44 -5.26 -6.47
CA GLU A 63 3.66 -4.85 -5.78
C GLU A 63 3.54 -4.94 -4.26
N LEU A 64 2.37 -4.60 -3.71
CA LEU A 64 2.10 -4.78 -2.27
C LEU A 64 2.14 -6.27 -1.86
N PHE A 65 1.74 -7.20 -2.73
CA PHE A 65 1.98 -8.62 -2.48
C PHE A 65 3.48 -8.95 -2.40
N ALA A 66 4.31 -8.37 -3.27
CA ALA A 66 5.76 -8.56 -3.21
C ALA A 66 6.35 -7.95 -1.92
N VAL A 67 5.89 -6.76 -1.52
CA VAL A 67 6.27 -6.12 -0.26
C VAL A 67 5.88 -7.00 0.94
N GLY A 68 4.64 -7.47 0.99
CA GLY A 68 4.16 -8.36 2.06
C GLY A 68 4.97 -9.66 2.16
N ALA A 69 5.24 -10.30 1.01
CA ALA A 69 6.07 -11.49 0.94
C ALA A 69 7.50 -11.22 1.45
N ARG A 70 8.07 -10.06 1.10
CA ARG A 70 9.40 -9.65 1.57
C ARG A 70 9.44 -9.41 3.07
N LEU A 71 8.41 -8.76 3.61
CA LEU A 71 8.28 -8.56 5.05
C LEU A 71 8.15 -9.89 5.82
N ALA A 72 7.48 -10.87 5.24
CA ALA A 72 7.31 -12.20 5.84
C ALA A 72 8.53 -13.12 5.66
N ASP A 73 9.62 -12.67 4.99
CA ASP A 73 10.82 -13.45 4.69
C ASP A 73 12.09 -12.82 5.29
N PRO A 74 12.32 -12.94 6.61
CA PRO A 74 13.51 -12.35 7.25
C PRO A 74 14.83 -12.93 6.74
N SER A 75 14.81 -14.14 6.19
CA SER A 75 16.00 -14.87 5.72
C SER A 75 16.26 -14.73 4.21
N SER A 76 15.51 -13.88 3.51
CA SER A 76 15.65 -13.63 2.06
C SER A 76 15.55 -14.89 1.19
N ARG A 77 14.77 -15.89 1.61
CA ARG A 77 14.63 -17.17 0.89
C ARG A 77 13.74 -17.07 -0.37
N ILE A 78 12.86 -16.07 -0.40
CA ILE A 78 11.93 -15.83 -1.52
C ILE A 78 12.63 -15.21 -2.73
N ALA A 79 13.72 -14.49 -2.55
CA ALA A 79 14.39 -13.73 -3.61
C ALA A 79 14.74 -14.57 -4.88
N GLY A 80 14.81 -15.89 -4.77
CA GLY A 80 15.01 -16.79 -5.90
C GLY A 80 13.75 -17.52 -6.41
N ARG A 81 12.59 -17.31 -5.80
CA ARG A 81 11.37 -18.11 -6.09
C ARG A 81 10.22 -17.32 -6.70
N VAL A 82 10.26 -15.99 -6.67
CA VAL A 82 9.19 -15.10 -7.16
C VAL A 82 9.79 -14.12 -8.17
N THR A 83 9.17 -14.02 -9.33
CA THR A 83 9.65 -13.21 -10.48
C THR A 83 9.72 -11.70 -10.17
N LYS A 84 8.99 -11.22 -9.16
CA LYS A 84 9.06 -9.86 -8.64
C LYS A 84 8.97 -9.89 -7.10
N ALA A 85 10.12 -10.18 -6.47
CA ALA A 85 10.21 -10.27 -5.00
C ALA A 85 10.74 -8.98 -4.35
N ALA A 86 11.05 -7.93 -5.11
CA ALA A 86 11.64 -6.70 -4.60
C ALA A 86 11.03 -5.46 -5.26
N VAL A 87 10.89 -4.40 -4.47
CA VAL A 87 10.67 -3.04 -4.97
C VAL A 87 11.98 -2.52 -5.54
N THR A 88 11.91 -1.84 -6.67
CA THR A 88 13.05 -1.27 -7.39
C THR A 88 12.90 0.25 -7.53
N ASP A 89 14.00 0.95 -7.88
CA ASP A 89 13.95 2.38 -8.20
C ASP A 89 12.98 2.67 -9.35
N ALA A 90 12.85 1.77 -10.32
CA ALA A 90 11.89 1.91 -11.40
C ALA A 90 10.43 1.93 -10.92
N ASP A 91 10.10 1.19 -9.85
CA ASP A 91 8.77 1.24 -9.24
C ASP A 91 8.52 2.59 -8.58
N ILE A 92 9.52 3.14 -7.90
CA ILE A 92 9.44 4.48 -7.28
C ILE A 92 9.26 5.54 -8.36
N HIS A 93 10.10 5.58 -9.39
CA HIS A 93 9.98 6.53 -10.50
C HIS A 93 8.62 6.43 -11.21
N ARG A 94 8.05 5.23 -11.29
CA ARG A 94 6.71 5.05 -11.87
C ARG A 94 5.62 5.68 -10.99
N LEU A 95 5.72 5.57 -9.65
CA LEU A 95 4.80 6.25 -8.72
C LEU A 95 4.95 7.77 -8.84
N GLU A 96 6.18 8.28 -8.88
CA GLU A 96 6.48 9.71 -9.04
C GLU A 96 5.93 10.25 -10.37
N GLY A 97 6.16 9.56 -11.48
CA GLY A 97 5.60 9.95 -12.77
C GLY A 97 4.07 9.89 -12.82
N ALA A 98 3.43 9.03 -12.00
CA ALA A 98 1.98 9.02 -11.86
C ALA A 98 1.48 10.23 -11.04
N ILE A 99 2.20 10.61 -9.98
CA ILE A 99 1.92 11.82 -9.20
C ILE A 99 1.96 13.04 -10.12
N ASP A 100 3.07 13.24 -10.85
CA ASP A 100 3.27 14.38 -11.73
C ASP A 100 2.14 14.51 -12.79
N ARG A 101 1.74 13.38 -13.39
CA ARG A 101 0.64 13.38 -14.37
C ARG A 101 -0.69 13.78 -13.77
N LEU A 102 -1.03 13.24 -12.61
CA LEU A 102 -2.31 13.55 -11.96
C LEU A 102 -2.32 14.96 -11.37
N GLU A 103 -1.21 15.45 -10.83
CA GLU A 103 -1.10 16.83 -10.35
C GLU A 103 -1.30 17.85 -11.46
N ALA A 104 -0.89 17.55 -12.70
CA ALA A 104 -1.09 18.43 -13.85
C ALA A 104 -2.58 18.67 -14.18
N GLU A 105 -3.48 17.78 -13.72
CA GLU A 105 -4.94 17.93 -13.87
C GLU A 105 -5.56 18.77 -12.75
N LEU A 106 -4.82 19.06 -11.68
CA LEU A 106 -5.34 19.60 -10.43
C LEU A 106 -5.05 21.08 -10.24
N PRO A 107 -5.94 21.85 -9.60
CA PRO A 107 -5.59 23.17 -9.14
C PRO A 107 -4.49 23.11 -8.07
N PRO A 108 -3.60 24.12 -8.00
CA PRO A 108 -2.55 24.17 -6.99
C PRO A 108 -3.12 24.07 -5.58
N LEU A 109 -2.58 23.18 -4.75
CA LEU A 109 -2.96 23.06 -3.34
C LEU A 109 -2.39 24.26 -2.56
N ARG A 110 -3.26 25.07 -1.96
CA ARG A 110 -2.87 26.28 -1.22
C ARG A 110 -3.15 26.18 0.27
N LYS A 111 -4.01 25.25 0.66
CA LYS A 111 -4.44 25.00 2.03
C LYS A 111 -4.58 23.49 2.27
N PHE A 112 -4.66 23.11 3.53
CA PHE A 112 -5.06 21.75 3.87
C PHE A 112 -6.50 21.52 3.43
N ILE A 113 -6.80 20.29 3.01
CA ILE A 113 -8.15 19.85 2.65
C ILE A 113 -8.61 18.76 3.61
N LEU A 114 -9.89 18.69 3.84
CA LEU A 114 -10.50 17.62 4.61
C LEU A 114 -10.52 16.34 3.77
N PRO A 115 -10.10 15.17 4.35
CA PRO A 115 -10.19 13.91 3.64
C PRO A 115 -11.65 13.50 3.44
N GLY A 116 -12.07 13.37 2.17
CA GLY A 116 -13.47 13.09 1.84
C GLY A 116 -13.73 13.23 0.34
N GLY A 117 -14.94 13.67 0.00
CA GLY A 117 -15.38 13.89 -1.38
C GLY A 117 -16.28 12.76 -1.90
N SER A 118 -16.08 12.31 -3.13
CA SER A 118 -16.78 11.15 -3.70
C SER A 118 -16.52 9.88 -2.90
N GLY A 119 -17.33 8.85 -3.07
CA GLY A 119 -17.13 7.56 -2.40
C GLY A 119 -15.73 6.98 -2.65
N ALA A 120 -15.26 7.04 -3.90
CA ALA A 120 -13.92 6.58 -4.26
C ALA A 120 -12.82 7.50 -3.71
N GLY A 121 -13.00 8.82 -3.75
CA GLY A 121 -12.07 9.79 -3.17
C GLY A 121 -11.91 9.60 -1.66
N ALA A 122 -13.00 9.41 -0.93
CA ALA A 122 -12.97 9.13 0.51
C ALA A 122 -12.24 7.81 0.82
N GLN A 123 -12.45 6.76 0.03
CA GLN A 123 -11.75 5.48 0.19
C GLN A 123 -10.26 5.60 -0.12
N LEU A 124 -9.85 6.42 -1.10
CA LEU A 124 -8.44 6.71 -1.37
C LEU A 124 -7.77 7.46 -0.21
N HIS A 125 -8.47 8.41 0.41
CA HIS A 125 -7.96 9.06 1.62
C HIS A 125 -7.82 8.07 2.78
N LEU A 126 -8.75 7.11 2.95
CA LEU A 126 -8.63 6.04 3.93
C LEU A 126 -7.40 5.16 3.62
N ALA A 127 -7.27 4.67 2.37
CA ALA A 127 -6.13 3.88 1.93
C ALA A 127 -4.80 4.60 2.19
N ARG A 128 -4.74 5.92 1.95
CA ARG A 128 -3.58 6.75 2.28
C ARG A 128 -3.22 6.68 3.76
N THR A 129 -4.19 6.73 4.66
CA THR A 129 -3.90 6.67 6.11
C THR A 129 -3.45 5.28 6.55
N VAL A 130 -4.01 4.23 5.95
CA VAL A 130 -3.56 2.83 6.15
C VAL A 130 -2.13 2.65 5.62
N CYS A 131 -1.82 3.19 4.43
CA CYS A 131 -0.47 3.18 3.86
C CYS A 131 0.57 3.81 4.83
N ARG A 132 0.25 4.96 5.41
CA ARG A 132 1.09 5.63 6.40
C ARG A 132 1.22 4.83 7.70
N ARG A 133 0.21 4.05 8.08
CA ARG A 133 0.30 3.13 9.23
C ARG A 133 1.22 1.97 8.90
N ALA A 134 1.09 1.34 7.72
CA ALA A 134 1.96 0.28 7.24
C ALA A 134 3.43 0.75 7.19
N GLU A 135 3.69 1.94 6.64
CA GLU A 135 5.02 2.55 6.62
C GLU A 135 5.63 2.64 8.04
N ARG A 136 4.88 3.18 9.02
CA ARG A 136 5.36 3.28 10.41
C ARG A 136 5.64 1.92 11.04
N ARG A 137 4.83 0.89 10.74
CA ARG A 137 5.08 -0.49 11.21
C ARG A 137 6.34 -1.08 10.60
N VAL A 138 6.59 -0.84 9.31
CA VAL A 138 7.82 -1.27 8.63
C VAL A 138 9.04 -0.56 9.22
N VAL A 139 8.97 0.75 9.44
CA VAL A 139 10.04 1.51 10.12
C VAL A 139 10.28 0.98 11.54
N GLY A 140 9.22 0.62 12.24
CA GLY A 140 9.28 0.07 13.60
C GLY A 140 10.00 -1.27 13.72
N LEU A 141 10.23 -2.01 12.61
CA LEU A 141 11.04 -3.23 12.60
C LEU A 141 12.53 -2.97 12.87
N GLY A 142 12.97 -1.73 12.74
CA GLY A 142 14.34 -1.31 12.99
C GLY A 142 15.25 -1.34 11.75
N PRO A 143 16.45 -0.73 11.89
CA PRO A 143 17.42 -0.63 10.80
C PRO A 143 17.86 -2.00 10.29
N GLY A 144 17.87 -2.17 8.96
CA GLY A 144 18.33 -3.40 8.31
C GLY A 144 17.32 -4.56 8.33
N ALA A 145 16.15 -4.39 8.96
CA ALA A 145 15.11 -5.42 8.99
C ALA A 145 14.46 -5.65 7.62
N VAL A 146 14.47 -4.63 6.76
CA VAL A 146 14.01 -4.63 5.37
C VAL A 146 14.87 -3.68 4.54
N GLU A 147 14.82 -3.81 3.21
CA GLU A 147 15.49 -2.88 2.30
C GLU A 147 14.89 -1.48 2.43
N SER A 148 15.73 -0.43 2.41
CA SER A 148 15.31 0.97 2.51
C SER A 148 14.32 1.37 1.42
N LEU A 149 14.40 0.77 0.24
CA LEU A 149 13.48 1.00 -0.88
C LEU A 149 12.02 0.67 -0.54
N VAL A 150 11.75 -0.28 0.36
CA VAL A 150 10.39 -0.59 0.82
C VAL A 150 9.78 0.62 1.56
N ILE A 151 10.56 1.27 2.41
CA ILE A 151 10.12 2.47 3.15
C ILE A 151 9.88 3.63 2.16
N VAL A 152 10.81 3.86 1.24
CA VAL A 152 10.68 4.89 0.20
C VAL A 152 9.43 4.65 -0.66
N TYR A 153 9.19 3.40 -1.05
CA TYR A 153 8.02 3.01 -1.83
C TYR A 153 6.71 3.31 -1.09
N LEU A 154 6.57 2.89 0.18
CA LEU A 154 5.36 3.14 0.96
C LEU A 154 5.14 4.65 1.20
N ASN A 155 6.20 5.40 1.45
CA ASN A 155 6.13 6.85 1.58
C ASN A 155 5.60 7.48 0.28
N ARG A 156 6.20 7.16 -0.87
CA ARG A 156 5.79 7.67 -2.18
C ARG A 156 4.38 7.22 -2.57
N LEU A 157 4.01 5.97 -2.22
CA LEU A 157 2.65 5.48 -2.43
C LEU A 157 1.61 6.30 -1.64
N SER A 158 1.94 6.71 -0.41
CA SER A 158 1.03 7.55 0.37
C SER A 158 0.77 8.91 -0.29
N ASP A 159 1.80 9.51 -0.93
CA ASP A 159 1.67 10.76 -1.69
C ASP A 159 0.79 10.55 -2.94
N LEU A 160 1.05 9.46 -3.67
CA LEU A 160 0.24 9.10 -4.84
C LEU A 160 -1.24 8.90 -4.48
N LEU A 161 -1.54 8.22 -3.38
CA LEU A 161 -2.93 8.00 -2.94
C LEU A 161 -3.64 9.32 -2.59
N PHE A 162 -2.91 10.30 -2.05
CA PHE A 162 -3.44 11.64 -1.83
C PHE A 162 -3.79 12.35 -3.15
N VAL A 163 -2.88 12.33 -4.11
CA VAL A 163 -3.09 12.96 -5.42
C VAL A 163 -4.21 12.26 -6.20
N MET A 164 -4.26 10.92 -6.15
CA MET A 164 -5.37 10.15 -6.74
C MET A 164 -6.73 10.52 -6.14
N ALA A 165 -6.81 10.70 -4.82
CA ALA A 165 -8.07 11.10 -4.18
C ALA A 165 -8.56 12.44 -4.70
N ARG A 166 -7.66 13.41 -4.86
CA ARG A 166 -7.95 14.72 -5.45
C ARG A 166 -8.40 14.60 -6.91
N ALA A 167 -7.66 13.82 -7.71
CA ALA A 167 -7.96 13.63 -9.14
C ALA A 167 -9.34 12.97 -9.34
N VAL A 168 -9.66 11.93 -8.57
CA VAL A 168 -10.97 11.26 -8.62
C VAL A 168 -12.10 12.23 -8.22
N ASN A 169 -11.90 13.04 -7.17
CA ASN A 169 -12.89 14.06 -6.78
C ASN A 169 -13.06 15.13 -7.86
N GLN A 170 -11.97 15.64 -8.42
CA GLN A 170 -11.99 16.63 -9.50
C GLN A 170 -12.74 16.11 -10.73
N ARG A 171 -12.43 14.89 -11.17
CA ARG A 171 -13.08 14.25 -12.32
C ARG A 171 -14.58 13.97 -12.06
N ALA A 172 -14.94 13.69 -10.80
CA ALA A 172 -16.32 13.51 -10.36
C ALA A 172 -17.08 14.84 -10.15
N GLY A 173 -16.44 15.99 -10.32
CA GLY A 173 -17.02 17.30 -10.06
C GLY A 173 -17.34 17.57 -8.58
N VAL A 174 -16.68 16.86 -7.64
CA VAL A 174 -16.86 17.03 -6.20
C VAL A 174 -15.79 17.99 -5.67
N PRO A 175 -16.18 19.16 -5.12
CA PRO A 175 -15.22 20.15 -4.65
C PRO A 175 -14.48 19.69 -3.39
N GLU A 176 -13.22 20.09 -3.27
CA GLU A 176 -12.43 19.93 -2.05
C GLU A 176 -12.94 20.90 -0.96
N ILE A 177 -12.96 20.43 0.28
CA ILE A 177 -13.30 21.26 1.44
C ILE A 177 -11.98 21.69 2.09
N GLU A 178 -11.69 22.99 2.04
CA GLU A 178 -10.52 23.57 2.70
C GLU A 178 -10.71 23.64 4.21
N TRP A 179 -9.59 23.45 4.95
CA TRP A 179 -9.52 23.64 6.40
C TRP A 179 -9.06 25.03 6.77
#